data_975710484d01c40b190f200f7ed1e75d
#
_entry.id   975710484d01c40b190f200f7ed1e75d
#
_cell.length_a   1.000
_cell.length_b   1.000
_cell.length_c   1.000
_cell.angle_alpha   90.00
_cell.angle_beta   90.00
_cell.angle_gamma   90.00
#
_symmetry.space_group_name_H-M   'P 1'
#
loop_
_entity.id
_entity.type
_entity.pdbx_description
1 polymer ?
#
loop_
_entity_poly.entity_id
_entity_poly.type
_entity_poly.pdbx_seq_one_letter_code
_entity_poly.pdbx_strand_id
1 'polypeptide(L)'
;MDTKKKKNLHEKIDIYYDDFWEEQERLKLYIQQRTIPRPKTTIISILVWVFIYILVSFFATVAITYTFHIENYKWLVYLVSCIVFAFLFLKRICIKSIECYQHYAKEEIRRKCVCIPSCSEYSIAVLKKYNIFKALNKIRIRLFKTCGGYGYVHDEP
;
A
#
# COMPACT_ATOMS: atom_id res chain seq x y z
N MET A 1 17.49 1.17 -51.38
CA MET A 1 17.16 2.20 -50.36
C MET A 1 16.93 1.64 -48.95
N ASP A 2 17.25 0.37 -48.69
CA ASP A 2 16.83 -0.33 -47.47
C ASP A 2 17.90 -0.60 -46.41
N THR A 3 19.15 -0.66 -46.82
CA THR A 3 20.28 -1.00 -45.91
C THR A 3 20.65 0.13 -44.95
N LYS A 4 20.55 1.37 -45.35
CA LYS A 4 20.82 2.55 -44.49
C LYS A 4 19.76 2.70 -43.38
N LYS A 5 18.50 2.39 -43.69
CA LYS A 5 17.37 2.48 -42.74
C LYS A 5 17.45 1.39 -41.69
N LYS A 6 17.88 0.18 -42.08
CA LYS A 6 18.12 -0.94 -41.14
C LYS A 6 19.29 -0.64 -40.19
N LYS A 7 20.40 -0.07 -40.70
CA LYS A 7 21.56 0.28 -39.88
C LYS A 7 21.23 1.34 -38.83
N ASN A 8 20.50 2.38 -39.21
CA ASN A 8 20.05 3.43 -38.28
C ASN A 8 19.04 2.89 -37.24
N LEU A 9 18.25 1.87 -37.57
CA LEU A 9 17.33 1.26 -36.65
C LEU A 9 18.06 0.39 -35.61
N HIS A 10 19.05 -0.40 -36.03
CA HIS A 10 19.90 -1.19 -35.12
C HIS A 10 20.66 -0.28 -34.16
N GLU A 11 21.31 0.75 -34.65
CA GLU A 11 22.05 1.71 -33.84
C GLU A 11 21.16 2.41 -32.80
N LYS A 12 19.91 2.76 -33.14
CA LYS A 12 18.93 3.31 -32.18
C LYS A 12 18.46 2.29 -31.15
N ILE A 13 18.35 1.03 -31.55
CA ILE A 13 17.98 -0.05 -30.66
C ILE A 13 19.10 -0.31 -29.66
N ASP A 14 20.35 -0.37 -30.14
CA ASP A 14 21.54 -0.60 -29.29
C ASP A 14 21.70 0.53 -28.27
N ILE A 15 21.58 1.80 -28.68
CA ILE A 15 21.61 2.96 -27.76
C ILE A 15 20.49 2.87 -26.73
N TYR A 16 19.27 2.50 -27.14
CA TYR A 16 18.13 2.34 -26.22
C TYR A 16 18.36 1.21 -25.20
N TYR A 17 19.00 0.11 -25.62
CA TYR A 17 19.34 -0.99 -24.71
C TYR A 17 20.43 -0.58 -23.72
N ASP A 18 21.46 0.12 -24.14
CA ASP A 18 22.53 0.60 -23.26
C ASP A 18 21.99 1.58 -22.21
N ASP A 19 21.18 2.57 -22.61
CA ASP A 19 20.53 3.52 -21.70
C ASP A 19 19.62 2.81 -20.70
N PHE A 20 18.88 1.78 -21.14
CA PHE A 20 18.02 1.00 -20.27
C PHE A 20 18.80 0.25 -19.19
N TRP A 21 19.90 -0.41 -19.57
CA TRP A 21 20.72 -1.17 -18.63
C TRP A 21 21.45 -0.26 -17.63
N GLU A 22 21.93 0.88 -18.05
CA GLU A 22 22.54 1.87 -17.17
C GLU A 22 21.52 2.41 -16.14
N GLU A 23 20.29 2.64 -16.57
CA GLU A 23 19.21 3.06 -15.66
C GLU A 23 18.89 1.96 -14.64
N GLN A 24 18.81 0.71 -15.08
CA GLN A 24 18.58 -0.43 -14.18
C GLN A 24 19.70 -0.60 -13.14
N GLU A 25 20.95 -0.41 -13.52
CA GLU A 25 22.08 -0.45 -12.59
C GLU A 25 22.04 0.71 -11.58
N ARG A 26 21.75 1.91 -12.02
CA ARG A 26 21.57 3.07 -11.13
C ARG A 26 20.45 2.84 -10.12
N LEU A 27 19.31 2.34 -10.56
CA LEU A 27 18.17 2.01 -9.70
C LEU A 27 18.51 0.90 -8.70
N LYS A 28 19.25 -0.12 -9.12
CA LYS A 28 19.76 -1.20 -8.24
C LYS A 28 20.67 -0.66 -7.14
N LEU A 29 21.64 0.19 -7.50
CA LEU A 29 22.55 0.81 -6.54
C LEU A 29 21.79 1.70 -5.56
N TYR A 30 20.83 2.49 -6.04
CA TYR A 30 19.98 3.31 -5.20
C TYR A 30 19.20 2.46 -4.18
N ILE A 31 18.60 1.34 -4.61
CA ILE A 31 17.84 0.45 -3.71
C ILE A 31 18.76 -0.17 -2.64
N GLN A 32 20.00 -0.52 -3.00
CA GLN A 32 20.96 -1.06 -2.05
C GLN A 32 21.44 -0.02 -1.01
N GLN A 33 21.60 1.22 -1.42
CA GLN A 33 22.13 2.30 -0.57
C GLN A 33 21.04 3.07 0.17
N ARG A 34 19.77 2.99 -0.25
CA ARG A 34 18.69 3.74 0.37
C ARG A 34 18.54 3.41 1.86
N THR A 35 18.32 4.43 2.66
CA THR A 35 17.93 4.27 4.05
C THR A 35 16.49 3.80 4.13
N ILE A 36 16.23 2.73 4.88
CA ILE A 36 14.90 2.16 5.05
C ILE A 36 14.31 2.66 6.38
N PRO A 37 13.33 3.58 6.35
CA PRO A 37 12.75 4.13 7.57
C PRO A 37 12.01 3.03 8.36
N ARG A 38 12.20 3.01 9.68
CA ARG A 38 11.48 2.11 10.59
C ARG A 38 10.53 2.93 11.46
N PRO A 39 9.23 2.96 11.14
CA PRO A 39 8.25 3.66 11.97
C PRO A 39 8.17 3.02 13.36
N LYS A 40 7.95 3.83 14.38
CA LYS A 40 7.86 3.36 15.80
C LYS A 40 6.49 2.72 16.13
N THR A 41 5.79 2.19 15.13
CA THR A 41 4.48 1.58 15.31
C THR A 41 4.63 0.15 15.81
N THR A 42 4.05 -0.15 16.95
CA THR A 42 4.07 -1.48 17.58
C THR A 42 2.74 -2.20 17.39
N ILE A 43 2.72 -3.53 17.58
CA ILE A 43 1.50 -4.35 17.56
C ILE A 43 0.50 -3.81 18.59
N ILE A 44 0.98 -3.34 19.74
CA ILE A 44 0.14 -2.74 20.79
C ILE A 44 -0.67 -1.55 20.22
N SER A 45 -0.07 -0.73 19.37
CA SER A 45 -0.78 0.39 18.72
C SER A 45 -1.97 -0.09 17.88
N ILE A 46 -1.84 -1.21 17.18
CA ILE A 46 -2.93 -1.79 16.39
C ILE A 46 -4.03 -2.31 17.32
N LEU A 47 -3.65 -3.04 18.38
CA LEU A 47 -4.61 -3.56 19.36
C LEU A 47 -5.40 -2.43 20.04
N VAL A 48 -4.75 -1.33 20.40
CA VAL A 48 -5.42 -0.13 20.95
C VAL A 48 -6.44 0.44 19.97
N TRP A 49 -6.08 0.55 18.67
CA TRP A 49 -7.03 1.05 17.66
C TRP A 49 -8.21 0.11 17.43
N VAL A 50 -8.00 -1.20 17.45
CA VAL A 50 -9.06 -2.21 17.37
C VAL A 50 -9.95 -2.14 18.60
N PHE A 51 -9.38 -1.99 19.79
CA PHE A 51 -10.15 -1.83 21.02
C PHE A 51 -11.01 -0.57 21.03
N ILE A 52 -10.44 0.57 20.62
CA ILE A 52 -11.19 1.82 20.46
C ILE A 52 -12.35 1.64 19.46
N TYR A 53 -12.10 0.95 18.34
CA TYR A 53 -13.14 0.65 17.36
C TYR A 53 -14.30 -0.14 17.98
N ILE A 54 -14.02 -1.20 18.75
CA ILE A 54 -15.03 -2.03 19.42
C ILE A 54 -15.85 -1.18 20.42
N LEU A 55 -15.18 -0.37 21.24
CA LEU A 55 -15.84 0.51 22.20
C LEU A 55 -16.77 1.52 21.51
N VAL A 56 -16.28 2.21 20.50
CA VAL A 56 -17.06 3.21 19.77
C VAL A 56 -18.27 2.57 19.09
N SER A 57 -18.08 1.40 18.45
CA SER A 57 -19.18 0.65 17.83
C SER A 57 -20.24 0.21 18.86
N PHE A 58 -19.82 -0.28 20.02
CA PHE A 58 -20.73 -0.67 21.10
C PHE A 58 -21.54 0.51 21.63
N PHE A 59 -20.88 1.60 22.02
CA PHE A 59 -21.57 2.79 22.52
C PHE A 59 -22.51 3.43 21.49
N ALA A 60 -22.09 3.48 20.22
CA ALA A 60 -22.93 3.97 19.14
C ALA A 60 -24.20 3.12 18.98
N THR A 61 -24.08 1.80 19.06
CA THR A 61 -25.24 0.89 18.99
C THR A 61 -26.20 1.10 20.15
N VAL A 62 -25.67 1.19 21.38
CA VAL A 62 -26.48 1.46 22.58
C VAL A 62 -27.19 2.80 22.44
N ALA A 63 -26.52 3.85 22.03
CA ALA A 63 -27.09 5.17 21.83
C ALA A 63 -28.24 5.15 20.78
N ILE A 64 -28.02 4.49 19.65
CA ILE A 64 -29.01 4.37 18.56
C ILE A 64 -30.26 3.60 19.06
N THR A 65 -30.04 2.45 19.71
CA THR A 65 -31.17 1.62 20.20
C THR A 65 -31.97 2.33 21.28
N TYR A 66 -31.31 3.08 22.16
CA TYR A 66 -31.98 3.88 23.20
C TYR A 66 -32.78 5.03 22.61
N THR A 67 -32.21 5.78 21.66
CA THR A 67 -32.84 6.97 21.05
C THR A 67 -34.06 6.60 20.20
N PHE A 68 -33.97 5.51 19.45
CA PHE A 68 -35.03 5.11 18.49
C PHE A 68 -35.96 4.03 19.01
N HIS A 69 -35.83 3.58 20.28
CA HIS A 69 -36.65 2.51 20.89
C HIS A 69 -36.76 1.24 20.05
N ILE A 70 -35.69 0.91 19.26
CA ILE A 70 -35.67 -0.22 18.35
C ILE A 70 -35.29 -1.49 19.14
N GLU A 71 -36.22 -2.11 19.82
CA GLU A 71 -35.93 -3.31 20.61
C GLU A 71 -35.90 -4.58 19.76
N ASN A 72 -36.78 -4.68 18.79
CA ASN A 72 -36.93 -5.92 17.99
C ASN A 72 -35.79 -6.22 17.02
N TYR A 73 -35.02 -5.19 16.61
CA TYR A 73 -33.97 -5.30 15.58
C TYR A 73 -32.58 -4.95 16.10
N LYS A 74 -32.33 -5.12 17.40
CA LYS A 74 -31.03 -4.77 18.02
C LYS A 74 -29.82 -5.38 17.30
N TRP A 75 -29.94 -6.64 16.86
CA TRP A 75 -28.89 -7.34 16.13
C TRP A 75 -28.59 -6.70 14.76
N LEU A 76 -29.64 -6.31 14.04
CA LEU A 76 -29.47 -5.66 12.73
C LEU A 76 -28.78 -4.30 12.89
N VAL A 77 -29.20 -3.51 13.88
CA VAL A 77 -28.59 -2.21 14.18
C VAL A 77 -27.12 -2.38 14.56
N TYR A 78 -26.80 -3.38 15.38
CA TYR A 78 -25.43 -3.68 15.74
C TYR A 78 -24.60 -4.05 14.51
N LEU A 79 -25.09 -4.93 13.65
CA LEU A 79 -24.40 -5.37 12.46
C LEU A 79 -24.14 -4.21 11.49
N VAL A 80 -25.15 -3.37 11.23
CA VAL A 80 -25.02 -2.19 10.37
C VAL A 80 -24.02 -1.20 10.97
N SER A 81 -24.10 -0.94 12.27
CA SER A 81 -23.17 -0.07 12.98
C SER A 81 -21.73 -0.58 12.85
N CYS A 82 -21.49 -1.87 13.08
CA CYS A 82 -20.17 -2.47 12.90
C CYS A 82 -19.63 -2.31 11.49
N ILE A 83 -20.47 -2.51 10.47
CA ILE A 83 -20.06 -2.35 9.07
C ILE A 83 -19.66 -0.88 8.78
N VAL A 84 -20.48 0.08 9.17
CA VAL A 84 -20.21 1.51 8.96
C VAL A 84 -18.91 1.91 9.64
N PHE A 85 -18.74 1.57 10.91
CA PHE A 85 -17.50 1.89 11.64
C PHE A 85 -16.30 1.15 11.09
N ALA A 86 -16.45 -0.12 10.63
CA ALA A 86 -15.37 -0.84 9.96
C ALA A 86 -14.86 -0.08 8.74
N PHE A 87 -15.75 0.45 7.89
CA PHE A 87 -15.32 1.26 6.74
C PHE A 87 -14.60 2.55 7.15
N LEU A 88 -15.05 3.23 8.20
CA LEU A 88 -14.41 4.46 8.68
C LEU A 88 -13.00 4.20 9.22
N PHE A 89 -12.80 3.10 9.94
CA PHE A 89 -11.54 2.76 10.58
C PHE A 89 -10.59 1.94 9.70
N LEU A 90 -11.11 1.24 8.67
CA LEU A 90 -10.35 0.33 7.81
C LEU A 90 -9.09 0.99 7.23
N LYS A 91 -9.19 2.21 6.76
CA LYS A 91 -8.06 2.97 6.19
C LYS A 91 -6.93 3.17 7.21
N ARG A 92 -7.28 3.51 8.45
CA ARG A 92 -6.29 3.69 9.54
C ARG A 92 -5.67 2.37 9.96
N ILE A 93 -6.46 1.31 10.06
CA ILE A 93 -5.99 -0.03 10.39
C ILE A 93 -5.02 -0.53 9.32
N CYS A 94 -5.35 -0.37 8.03
CA CYS A 94 -4.46 -0.74 6.93
C CYS A 94 -3.11 0.01 7.00
N ILE A 95 -3.13 1.32 7.23
CA ILE A 95 -1.89 2.10 7.36
C ILE A 95 -1.06 1.60 8.54
N LYS A 96 -1.68 1.39 9.71
CA LYS A 96 -0.99 0.90 10.90
C LYS A 96 -0.44 -0.51 10.73
N SER A 97 -1.15 -1.38 10.02
CA SER A 97 -0.67 -2.73 9.70
C SER A 97 0.56 -2.70 8.80
N ILE A 98 0.59 -1.80 7.80
CA ILE A 98 1.76 -1.63 6.92
C ILE A 98 2.94 -1.02 7.69
N GLU A 99 2.71 -0.02 8.55
CA GLU A 99 3.74 0.55 9.43
C GLU A 99 4.31 -0.51 10.39
N CYS A 100 3.46 -1.38 10.94
CA CYS A 100 3.86 -2.50 11.77
C CYS A 100 4.75 -3.49 10.98
N TYR A 101 4.35 -3.83 9.75
CA TYR A 101 5.19 -4.62 8.86
C TYR A 101 6.54 -3.94 8.64
N GLN A 102 6.59 -2.63 8.37
CA GLN A 102 7.83 -1.89 8.17
C GLN A 102 8.73 -1.88 9.42
N HIS A 103 8.14 -1.95 10.62
CA HIS A 103 8.88 -2.00 11.87
C HIS A 103 9.52 -3.38 12.12
N TYR A 104 8.75 -4.47 11.94
CA TYR A 104 9.17 -5.83 12.31
C TYR A 104 9.84 -6.60 11.16
N ALA A 105 9.58 -6.24 9.91
CA ALA A 105 10.17 -6.94 8.78
C ALA A 105 11.68 -6.75 8.72
N LYS A 106 12.40 -7.85 8.52
CA LYS A 106 13.85 -7.84 8.34
C LYS A 106 14.23 -6.97 7.13
N GLU A 107 15.35 -6.28 7.25
CA GLU A 107 15.84 -5.37 6.20
C GLU A 107 16.08 -6.11 4.87
N GLU A 108 16.58 -7.34 4.93
CA GLU A 108 16.78 -8.19 3.77
C GLU A 108 15.50 -8.41 2.96
N ILE A 109 14.35 -8.63 3.65
CA ILE A 109 13.05 -8.82 2.99
C ILE A 109 12.58 -7.50 2.37
N ARG A 110 12.78 -6.38 3.06
CA ARG A 110 12.39 -5.06 2.57
C ARG A 110 13.24 -4.60 1.39
N ARG A 111 14.52 -4.97 1.34
CA ARG A 111 15.44 -4.68 0.22
C ARG A 111 15.17 -5.51 -1.04
N LYS A 112 14.43 -6.63 -0.94
CA LYS A 112 13.99 -7.40 -2.13
C LYS A 112 12.98 -6.65 -3.01
N CYS A 113 12.39 -5.58 -2.51
CA CYS A 113 11.45 -4.79 -3.31
C CYS A 113 12.20 -3.99 -4.38
N VAL A 114 11.91 -4.29 -5.64
CA VAL A 114 12.52 -3.66 -6.84
C VAL A 114 11.88 -2.33 -7.22
N CYS A 115 10.86 -1.88 -6.50
CA CYS A 115 10.11 -0.67 -6.79
C CYS A 115 10.60 0.54 -6.00
N ILE A 116 10.54 1.72 -6.62
CA ILE A 116 10.83 3.01 -6.01
C ILE A 116 9.58 3.90 -6.15
N PRO A 117 8.99 4.38 -5.03
CA PRO A 117 9.23 3.99 -3.64
C PRO A 117 8.88 2.51 -3.39
N SER A 118 9.30 1.95 -2.25
CA SER A 118 8.97 0.55 -1.93
C SER A 118 7.45 0.30 -1.91
N CYS A 119 7.03 -0.94 -2.16
CA CYS A 119 5.59 -1.27 -2.19
C CYS A 119 4.87 -0.88 -0.89
N SER A 120 5.52 -0.99 0.26
CA SER A 120 4.94 -0.56 1.54
C SER A 120 4.82 0.96 1.67
N GLU A 121 5.83 1.72 1.24
CA GLU A 121 5.78 3.19 1.22
C GLU A 121 4.72 3.71 0.26
N TYR A 122 4.69 3.15 -0.95
CA TYR A 122 3.66 3.45 -1.94
C TYR A 122 2.25 3.17 -1.39
N SER A 123 2.05 2.02 -0.74
CA SER A 123 0.74 1.64 -0.18
C SER A 123 0.27 2.63 0.87
N ILE A 124 1.17 3.10 1.75
CA ILE A 124 0.84 4.13 2.75
C ILE A 124 0.48 5.45 2.05
N ALA A 125 1.26 5.87 1.05
CA ALA A 125 1.02 7.12 0.32
C ALA A 125 -0.33 7.09 -0.42
N VAL A 126 -0.63 6.00 -1.11
CA VAL A 126 -1.90 5.80 -1.82
C VAL A 126 -3.09 5.73 -0.86
N LEU A 127 -2.95 5.05 0.29
CA LEU A 127 -3.98 5.03 1.33
C LEU A 127 -4.23 6.42 1.92
N LYS A 128 -3.21 7.27 2.04
CA LYS A 128 -3.39 8.66 2.49
C LYS A 128 -4.08 9.53 1.44
N LYS A 129 -3.74 9.35 0.17
CA LYS A 129 -4.16 10.21 -0.95
C LYS A 129 -5.56 9.88 -1.49
N TYR A 130 -5.95 8.60 -1.54
CA TYR A 130 -7.18 8.14 -2.20
C TYR A 130 -8.20 7.53 -1.24
N ASN A 131 -9.44 7.35 -1.72
CA ASN A 131 -10.45 6.57 -1.03
C ASN A 131 -10.06 5.10 -0.97
N ILE A 132 -10.53 4.38 0.07
CA ILE A 132 -10.10 3.01 0.38
C ILE A 132 -10.19 2.05 -0.82
N PHE A 133 -11.29 2.07 -1.58
CA PHE A 133 -11.47 1.20 -2.74
C PHE A 133 -10.48 1.48 -3.86
N LYS A 134 -10.27 2.77 -4.19
CA LYS A 134 -9.30 3.19 -5.21
C LYS A 134 -7.87 2.88 -4.75
N ALA A 135 -7.59 3.09 -3.47
CA ALA A 135 -6.29 2.79 -2.88
C ALA A 135 -5.98 1.29 -2.95
N LEU A 136 -6.90 0.43 -2.51
CA LEU A 136 -6.73 -1.03 -2.57
C LEU A 136 -6.53 -1.54 -3.99
N ASN A 137 -7.26 -0.99 -4.97
CA ASN A 137 -7.08 -1.37 -6.37
C ASN A 137 -5.68 -0.99 -6.91
N LYS A 138 -5.21 0.23 -6.61
CA LYS A 138 -3.85 0.67 -6.98
C LYS A 138 -2.78 -0.21 -6.31
N ILE A 139 -2.93 -0.51 -5.02
CA ILE A 139 -2.03 -1.39 -4.28
C ILE A 139 -2.01 -2.79 -4.90
N ARG A 140 -3.18 -3.34 -5.24
CA ARG A 140 -3.29 -4.64 -5.91
C ARG A 140 -2.55 -4.66 -7.25
N ILE A 141 -2.79 -3.64 -8.09
CA ILE A 141 -2.10 -3.53 -9.39
C ILE A 141 -0.60 -3.49 -9.18
N ARG A 142 -0.12 -2.70 -8.23
CA ARG A 142 1.31 -2.58 -7.96
C ARG A 142 1.93 -3.90 -7.47
N LEU A 143 1.29 -4.58 -6.54
CA LEU A 143 1.81 -5.84 -6.00
C LEU A 143 1.82 -6.98 -7.03
N PHE A 144 0.78 -7.10 -7.85
CA PHE A 144 0.64 -8.25 -8.75
C PHE A 144 1.12 -8.00 -10.17
N LYS A 145 1.12 -6.76 -10.65
CA LYS A 145 1.54 -6.45 -12.03
C LYS A 145 2.89 -5.76 -12.09
N THR A 146 3.17 -4.84 -11.18
CA THR A 146 4.38 -4.00 -11.27
C THR A 146 5.55 -4.62 -10.50
N CYS A 147 5.35 -5.03 -9.24
CA CYS A 147 6.41 -5.55 -8.40
C CYS A 147 6.87 -6.96 -8.81
N GLY A 148 6.04 -7.73 -9.51
CA GLY A 148 6.37 -9.06 -10.05
C GLY A 148 7.00 -9.04 -11.44
N GLY A 149 7.23 -7.87 -12.04
CA GLY A 149 7.81 -7.73 -13.39
C GLY A 149 9.33 -7.85 -13.42
N TYR A 150 9.85 -7.90 -14.65
CA TYR A 150 11.29 -7.98 -14.90
C TYR A 150 11.90 -6.56 -14.86
N GLY A 151 12.55 -6.20 -13.77
CA GLY A 151 13.31 -4.96 -13.66
C GLY A 151 12.90 -4.05 -12.50
N TYR A 152 13.70 -3.01 -12.32
CA TYR A 152 13.44 -1.97 -11.32
C TYR A 152 12.47 -0.94 -11.88
N VAL A 153 11.50 -0.55 -11.08
CA VAL A 153 10.40 0.36 -11.51
C VAL A 153 10.33 1.57 -10.59
N HIS A 154 10.35 2.75 -11.19
CA HIS A 154 10.05 4.01 -10.52
C HIS A 154 8.60 4.41 -10.88
N ASP A 155 7.72 4.52 -9.87
CA ASP A 155 6.31 4.83 -10.05
C ASP A 155 5.80 5.68 -8.88
N GLU A 156 5.19 6.81 -9.19
CA GLU A 156 4.66 7.73 -8.19
C GLU A 156 3.24 7.34 -7.71
N PRO A 157 2.91 7.56 -6.42
CA PRO A 157 1.62 7.22 -5.82
C PRO A 157 0.45 8.13 -6.22
#